data_672dae3d1d1bce43bc1c7511bf1d824d
#
_entry.id   672dae3d1d1bce43bc1c7511bf1d824d
#
_cell.length_a   1.000
_cell.length_b   1.000
_cell.length_c   1.000
_cell.angle_alpha   90.00
_cell.angle_beta   90.00
_cell.angle_gamma   90.00
#
_symmetry.space_group_name_H-M   'P 1'
#
loop_
_entity.id
_entity.type
_entity.pdbx_description
1 polymer ?
#
loop_
_entity_poly.entity_id
_entity_poly.type
_entity_poly.pdbx_seq_one_letter_code
_entity_poly.pdbx_strand_id
1 'polypeptide(L)'
;MRTPLSRTPLARTPQSSHASRLPDASRRTLLGAALAAVGTGLVTACSGDGSHSGHTGGGQGGPSAPPKGYVTPTGREVAAAERRRPGGGRVRKLRLTAAPATLDLGGPTVRTWAYGEDLPGKEVRVTAGDTLALTLANHLPEPTTLHWHGLALRNDMDGVPALTQRGIRPGADFTYRFKVPHPGTYWFHPHAGTQQDRGLYAPLIVDDPKEPLEYDKEWVVVLDDWVDGVDGSTPDAVLKELRAGMDHGGSGAGDDDGGGGHDMSHMSMTRARSKGTAGPSDPAGPSRMMMGAKSDILGPDAGDVAYPHYVLNGRTPKAPTTFRARPGDRVRIRLINAGGDTAFRVALGGHELTVTHTDGFPVRHKKADALLIGMGERYDVLVTVKDGVFPLTAVAEGKKAAARALLRTGGGAPPPVSARPEELTGRVLLADRLTADDSVALKDSEPDRTIRIRLTGGMAKYDWAFDGKPYSPGGRHPVRAGERVRIAFTNGTAMWHPLHLHGHTFALAGTPGRPRKDTAVVLPNGTLTVDFDADNPGLWMIHCHNVYHAEAGMMTVLGYRS
;
A
#
# COMPACT_ATOMS: atom_id res chain seq x y z
N MET A 1 -45.55 -18.40 -49.94
CA MET A 1 -46.97 -18.18 -49.54
C MET A 1 -47.10 -18.47 -48.05
N ARG A 2 -47.19 -17.45 -47.24
CA ARG A 2 -48.04 -17.22 -46.06
C ARG A 2 -47.53 -16.00 -45.28
N THR A 3 -48.43 -15.11 -45.08
CA THR A 3 -48.43 -13.74 -44.66
C THR A 3 -48.07 -13.53 -43.17
N PRO A 4 -47.61 -12.30 -42.78
CA PRO A 4 -47.30 -11.95 -41.42
C PRO A 4 -48.49 -11.43 -40.63
N LEU A 5 -48.54 -11.72 -39.33
CA LEU A 5 -49.56 -11.20 -38.40
C LEU A 5 -49.09 -9.91 -37.74
N SER A 6 -49.97 -8.94 -37.82
CA SER A 6 -49.87 -7.59 -37.23
C SER A 6 -49.92 -7.57 -35.71
N ARG A 7 -49.16 -6.69 -35.06
CA ARG A 7 -49.30 -6.34 -33.66
C ARG A 7 -49.82 -4.92 -33.51
N THR A 8 -50.96 -4.81 -32.86
CA THR A 8 -51.60 -3.55 -32.42
C THR A 8 -50.95 -3.03 -31.13
N PRO A 9 -50.80 -1.70 -30.94
CA PRO A 9 -50.29 -1.13 -29.71
C PRO A 9 -51.38 -0.84 -28.70
N LEU A 10 -51.10 -1.15 -27.42
CA LEU A 10 -51.97 -0.79 -26.28
C LEU A 10 -51.65 0.61 -25.75
N ALA A 11 -52.72 1.31 -25.45
CA ALA A 11 -52.79 2.72 -25.06
C ALA A 11 -52.25 2.98 -23.64
N ARG A 12 -51.64 4.16 -23.49
CA ARG A 12 -51.27 4.78 -22.20
C ARG A 12 -52.45 5.54 -21.64
N THR A 13 -52.73 5.37 -20.34
CA THR A 13 -53.61 6.28 -19.54
C THR A 13 -52.73 7.14 -18.63
N PRO A 14 -53.03 8.44 -18.46
CA PRO A 14 -52.27 9.33 -17.58
C PRO A 14 -52.88 9.34 -16.18
N GLN A 15 -52.03 9.38 -15.16
CA GLN A 15 -52.46 9.74 -13.81
C GLN A 15 -51.89 11.10 -13.40
N SER A 16 -52.78 11.86 -12.82
CA SER A 16 -52.70 13.25 -12.46
C SER A 16 -51.84 13.58 -11.25
N SER A 17 -51.20 14.72 -11.35
CA SER A 17 -50.49 15.47 -10.31
C SER A 17 -51.42 16.01 -9.23
N HIS A 18 -50.99 15.90 -7.97
CA HIS A 18 -51.39 16.85 -6.93
C HIS A 18 -50.17 17.47 -6.28
N ALA A 19 -50.01 18.75 -6.52
CA ALA A 19 -49.09 19.64 -5.83
C ALA A 19 -49.73 20.14 -4.54
N SER A 20 -48.99 20.07 -3.42
CA SER A 20 -49.28 20.86 -2.23
C SER A 20 -48.09 21.78 -1.93
N ARG A 21 -48.38 23.08 -2.07
CA ARG A 21 -47.51 24.19 -1.66
C ARG A 21 -47.63 24.40 -0.15
N LEU A 22 -46.54 24.71 0.52
CA LEU A 22 -46.51 25.46 1.77
C LEU A 22 -45.46 26.56 1.71
N PRO A 23 -45.60 27.65 2.49
CA PRO A 23 -45.18 28.96 2.05
C PRO A 23 -43.83 29.45 2.61
N ASP A 24 -43.31 30.45 1.93
CA ASP A 24 -42.22 31.35 2.31
C ASP A 24 -42.39 32.00 3.68
N ALA A 25 -41.33 32.12 4.43
CA ALA A 25 -41.16 33.13 5.46
C ALA A 25 -39.79 33.77 5.35
N SER A 26 -39.78 35.03 5.05
CA SER A 26 -38.66 35.92 4.81
C SER A 26 -38.24 36.70 6.08
N ARG A 27 -36.91 37.04 6.12
CA ARG A 27 -36.30 38.29 6.69
C ARG A 27 -36.13 38.37 8.20
N ARG A 28 -34.96 38.66 8.72
CA ARG A 28 -34.17 39.93 8.72
C ARG A 28 -32.98 39.84 9.66
N THR A 29 -31.86 40.24 9.15
CA THR A 29 -30.79 41.15 9.66
C THR A 29 -30.74 41.46 11.15
N LEU A 30 -29.54 41.26 11.75
CA LEU A 30 -28.97 42.22 12.70
C LEU A 30 -27.44 42.21 12.64
N LEU A 31 -26.89 43.39 12.34
CA LEU A 31 -25.48 43.76 12.50
C LEU A 31 -25.15 43.94 14.01
N GLY A 32 -23.90 43.60 14.38
CA GLY A 32 -23.33 44.01 15.66
C GLY A 32 -21.82 44.05 15.54
N ALA A 33 -21.28 45.24 15.31
CA ALA A 33 -19.85 45.54 15.38
C ALA A 33 -19.41 45.83 16.81
N ALA A 34 -18.22 45.36 17.20
CA ALA A 34 -17.50 45.96 18.31
C ALA A 34 -15.98 45.86 18.08
N LEU A 35 -15.32 47.01 18.22
CA LEU A 35 -13.93 47.32 17.98
C LEU A 35 -12.97 46.80 19.08
N ALA A 36 -11.78 46.51 18.64
CA ALA A 36 -10.43 46.81 19.09
C ALA A 36 -10.07 46.90 20.61
N ALA A 37 -8.97 46.22 20.95
CA ALA A 37 -7.95 46.77 21.80
C ALA A 37 -6.56 46.17 21.50
N VAL A 38 -5.62 47.01 21.17
CA VAL A 38 -4.19 46.81 21.00
C VAL A 38 -3.56 46.63 22.38
N GLY A 39 -2.69 45.63 22.52
CA GLY A 39 -1.86 45.45 23.71
C GLY A 39 -0.48 44.94 23.31
N THR A 40 0.46 45.85 23.14
CA THR A 40 1.90 45.61 23.04
C THR A 40 2.47 45.23 24.40
N GLY A 41 3.17 44.10 24.47
CA GLY A 41 3.96 43.69 25.64
C GLY A 41 5.25 43.01 25.20
N LEU A 42 6.33 43.80 25.15
CA LEU A 42 7.70 43.29 25.14
C LEU A 42 8.03 42.71 26.51
N VAL A 43 8.58 41.52 26.60
CA VAL A 43 9.44 41.13 27.72
C VAL A 43 10.60 40.28 27.22
N THR A 44 11.74 40.66 27.66
CA THR A 44 13.13 40.31 27.40
C THR A 44 13.51 38.89 27.85
N ALA A 45 14.56 38.41 27.25
CA ALA A 45 15.27 37.15 27.48
C ALA A 45 15.79 36.96 28.90
N CYS A 46 15.89 35.72 29.33
CA CYS A 46 17.00 35.22 30.14
C CYS A 46 17.26 33.72 29.84
N SER A 47 18.53 33.47 29.59
CA SER A 47 19.19 32.19 29.39
C SER A 47 19.15 31.29 30.63
N GLY A 48 19.08 29.98 30.41
CA GLY A 48 19.33 28.98 31.44
C GLY A 48 19.54 27.60 30.79
N ASP A 49 20.78 27.15 30.76
CA ASP A 49 21.21 25.79 30.43
C ASP A 49 20.58 24.75 31.36
N GLY A 50 20.24 23.60 30.80
CA GLY A 50 19.76 22.46 31.57
C GLY A 50 19.46 21.27 30.67
N SER A 51 20.49 20.47 30.35
CA SER A 51 20.39 19.16 29.71
C SER A 51 19.60 18.18 30.58
N HIS A 52 18.54 17.56 30.04
CA HIS A 52 18.15 16.20 30.35
C HIS A 52 17.35 15.60 29.18
N SER A 53 17.96 14.56 28.63
CA SER A 53 17.36 13.67 27.64
C SER A 53 16.25 12.83 28.28
N GLY A 54 15.05 12.97 27.75
CA GLY A 54 13.92 12.10 28.02
C GLY A 54 13.09 12.00 26.74
N HIS A 55 13.27 10.95 25.97
CA HIS A 55 12.40 10.64 24.86
C HIS A 55 11.09 10.08 25.37
N THR A 56 10.05 10.90 25.40
CA THR A 56 8.66 10.45 25.54
C THR A 56 7.80 11.14 24.49
N GLY A 57 7.10 10.36 23.68
CA GLY A 57 5.85 10.72 23.02
C GLY A 57 5.97 11.63 21.81
N GLY A 58 5.55 11.10 20.65
CA GLY A 58 5.46 11.77 19.36
C GLY A 58 4.80 13.13 19.37
N GLY A 59 5.62 14.19 19.37
CA GLY A 59 5.19 15.55 19.12
C GLY A 59 4.79 15.72 17.66
N GLN A 60 3.54 16.10 17.41
CA GLN A 60 3.02 16.46 16.09
C GLN A 60 3.67 17.78 15.60
N GLY A 61 4.86 17.68 15.03
CA GLY A 61 5.47 18.76 14.26
C GLY A 61 4.65 19.03 13.00
N GLY A 62 4.30 20.30 12.73
CA GLY A 62 3.86 20.70 11.39
C GLY A 62 4.93 20.34 10.35
N PRO A 63 4.62 20.39 9.03
CA PRO A 63 5.62 20.14 8.02
C PRO A 63 6.84 20.99 8.35
N SER A 64 7.98 20.33 8.56
CA SER A 64 9.24 21.02 8.84
C SER A 64 9.49 21.97 7.69
N ALA A 65 9.81 23.22 7.97
CA ALA A 65 10.16 24.14 6.90
C ALA A 65 11.25 23.46 6.04
N PRO A 66 11.05 23.32 4.73
CA PRO A 66 12.03 22.62 3.90
C PRO A 66 13.36 23.35 4.03
N PRO A 67 14.50 22.63 4.07
CA PRO A 67 15.80 23.27 4.06
C PRO A 67 15.89 24.26 2.89
N LYS A 68 16.54 25.38 3.10
CA LYS A 68 16.73 26.40 2.04
C LYS A 68 17.23 25.75 0.75
N GLY A 69 16.68 26.16 -0.40
CA GLY A 69 17.07 25.68 -1.71
C GLY A 69 16.40 24.40 -2.21
N TYR A 70 15.28 24.00 -1.57
CA TYR A 70 14.43 22.93 -2.07
C TYR A 70 13.01 23.42 -2.40
N VAL A 71 12.41 22.82 -3.42
CA VAL A 71 11.00 23.03 -3.79
C VAL A 71 10.10 22.61 -2.63
N THR A 72 9.20 23.50 -2.22
CA THR A 72 8.22 23.19 -1.17
C THR A 72 7.02 22.44 -1.76
N PRO A 73 6.29 21.63 -0.96
CA PRO A 73 5.13 20.89 -1.47
C PRO A 73 4.04 21.76 -2.10
N THR A 74 3.88 23.01 -1.63
CA THR A 74 2.95 24.01 -2.17
C THR A 74 3.62 25.04 -3.08
N GLY A 75 4.88 24.79 -3.50
CA GLY A 75 5.69 25.72 -4.30
C GLY A 75 5.10 26.00 -5.69
N ARG A 76 5.58 27.11 -6.27
CA ARG A 76 5.17 27.51 -7.63
C ARG A 76 5.52 26.46 -8.69
N GLU A 77 6.60 25.72 -8.50
CA GLU A 77 7.08 24.65 -9.36
C GLU A 77 6.08 23.48 -9.39
N VAL A 78 5.57 23.07 -8.22
CA VAL A 78 4.53 22.06 -8.05
C VAL A 78 3.24 22.50 -8.75
N ALA A 79 2.81 23.74 -8.53
CA ALA A 79 1.64 24.29 -9.19
C ALA A 79 1.82 24.38 -10.71
N ALA A 80 3.02 24.70 -11.20
CA ALA A 80 3.32 24.72 -12.61
C ALA A 80 3.32 23.31 -13.24
N ALA A 81 3.86 22.32 -12.55
CA ALA A 81 3.81 20.91 -12.99
C ALA A 81 2.35 20.43 -13.08
N GLU A 82 1.52 20.71 -12.08
CA GLU A 82 0.10 20.33 -12.08
C GLU A 82 -0.67 20.97 -13.25
N ARG A 83 -0.38 22.23 -13.61
CA ARG A 83 -1.02 22.86 -14.77
C ARG A 83 -0.68 22.16 -16.07
N ARG A 84 0.55 21.65 -16.23
CA ARG A 84 1.02 20.96 -17.45
C ARG A 84 0.48 19.53 -17.58
N ARG A 85 0.03 18.90 -16.48
CA ARG A 85 -0.53 17.53 -16.55
C ARG A 85 -1.73 17.47 -17.48
N PRO A 86 -1.86 16.37 -18.24
CA PRO A 86 -3.08 16.09 -18.98
C PRO A 86 -4.33 16.26 -18.12
N GLY A 87 -5.35 16.87 -18.65
CA GLY A 87 -6.58 17.18 -17.94
C GLY A 87 -7.65 17.61 -18.92
N GLY A 88 -8.79 18.09 -18.40
CA GLY A 88 -9.96 18.45 -19.21
C GLY A 88 -11.10 17.43 -19.04
N GLY A 89 -10.84 16.32 -18.30
CA GLY A 89 -11.86 15.39 -17.87
C GLY A 89 -12.78 15.96 -16.78
N ARG A 90 -13.61 15.12 -16.22
CA ARG A 90 -14.61 15.50 -15.20
C ARG A 90 -13.94 15.73 -13.85
N VAL A 91 -14.56 16.56 -13.01
CA VAL A 91 -14.21 16.62 -11.59
C VAL A 91 -15.03 15.57 -10.85
N ARG A 92 -14.34 14.55 -10.31
CA ARG A 92 -14.93 13.47 -9.53
C ARG A 92 -14.88 13.86 -8.05
N LYS A 93 -16.01 14.27 -7.51
CA LYS A 93 -16.15 14.62 -6.10
C LYS A 93 -16.59 13.39 -5.32
N LEU A 94 -15.81 12.97 -4.34
CA LEU A 94 -16.06 11.80 -3.51
C LEU A 94 -15.85 12.16 -2.04
N ARG A 95 -16.47 11.38 -1.15
CA ARG A 95 -16.24 11.44 0.29
C ARG A 95 -15.90 10.04 0.79
N LEU A 96 -14.86 9.97 1.61
CA LEU A 96 -14.38 8.76 2.28
C LEU A 96 -14.36 9.04 3.78
N THR A 97 -14.70 8.06 4.58
CA THR A 97 -14.62 8.16 6.05
C THR A 97 -13.70 7.09 6.58
N ALA A 98 -12.67 7.49 7.31
CA ALA A 98 -11.85 6.60 8.12
C ALA A 98 -12.43 6.54 9.54
N ALA A 99 -12.80 5.36 10.00
CA ALA A 99 -13.44 5.18 11.30
C ALA A 99 -13.13 3.80 11.92
N PRO A 100 -13.27 3.64 13.26
CA PRO A 100 -13.33 2.32 13.85
C PRO A 100 -14.48 1.51 13.25
N ALA A 101 -14.23 0.26 12.94
CA ALA A 101 -15.18 -0.66 12.30
C ALA A 101 -15.14 -2.04 12.92
N THR A 102 -16.22 -2.79 12.73
CA THR A 102 -16.27 -4.23 13.02
C THR A 102 -16.49 -4.96 11.72
N LEU A 103 -15.51 -5.77 11.31
CA LEU A 103 -15.48 -6.44 10.01
C LEU A 103 -15.59 -7.95 10.16
N ASP A 104 -16.40 -8.59 9.32
CA ASP A 104 -16.44 -10.05 9.14
C ASP A 104 -15.45 -10.46 8.05
N LEU A 105 -14.38 -11.16 8.43
CA LEU A 105 -13.37 -11.67 7.50
C LEU A 105 -13.74 -13.05 6.91
N GLY A 106 -14.95 -13.50 7.08
CA GLY A 106 -15.38 -14.83 6.63
C GLY A 106 -15.05 -15.91 7.64
N GLY A 107 -15.54 -15.71 8.86
CA GLY A 107 -15.34 -16.55 10.03
C GLY A 107 -14.96 -15.71 11.25
N PRO A 108 -13.75 -15.17 11.36
CA PRO A 108 -13.45 -14.23 12.42
C PRO A 108 -14.10 -12.88 12.16
N THR A 109 -14.66 -12.29 13.23
CA THR A 109 -15.12 -10.90 13.29
C THR A 109 -14.10 -10.10 14.08
N VAL A 110 -13.59 -9.02 13.52
CA VAL A 110 -12.51 -8.22 14.11
C VAL A 110 -12.91 -6.77 14.31
N ARG A 111 -12.40 -6.15 15.37
CA ARG A 111 -12.46 -4.69 15.56
C ARG A 111 -11.19 -4.09 14.99
N THR A 112 -11.34 -3.17 14.09
CA THR A 112 -10.24 -2.52 13.35
C THR A 112 -10.61 -1.10 12.97
N TRP A 113 -9.81 -0.47 12.11
CA TRP A 113 -10.11 0.77 11.42
C TRP A 113 -10.29 0.49 9.92
N ALA A 114 -11.27 1.16 9.31
CA ALA A 114 -11.55 0.92 7.89
C ALA A 114 -12.03 2.20 7.17
N TYR A 115 -12.00 2.15 5.85
CA TYR A 115 -12.69 3.11 5.01
C TYR A 115 -14.13 2.65 4.73
N GLY A 116 -15.07 3.12 5.56
CA GLY A 116 -16.46 2.66 5.54
C GLY A 116 -16.63 1.34 6.28
N GLU A 117 -17.49 0.45 5.75
CA GLU A 117 -17.90 -0.80 6.40
C GLU A 117 -17.39 -2.05 5.66
N ASP A 118 -16.67 -1.87 4.55
CA ASP A 118 -16.17 -2.95 3.69
C ASP A 118 -14.65 -3.12 3.83
N LEU A 119 -14.16 -4.31 3.54
CA LEU A 119 -12.73 -4.62 3.40
C LEU A 119 -12.47 -5.38 2.08
N PRO A 120 -11.61 -4.87 1.19
CA PRO A 120 -11.05 -3.52 1.20
C PRO A 120 -12.13 -2.44 1.19
N GLY A 121 -11.78 -1.20 1.53
CA GLY A 121 -12.69 -0.07 1.35
C GLY A 121 -13.21 0.01 -0.09
N LYS A 122 -14.32 0.72 -0.30
CA LYS A 122 -14.99 0.79 -1.60
C LYS A 122 -14.07 1.29 -2.71
N GLU A 123 -14.06 0.59 -3.83
CA GLU A 123 -13.30 0.96 -5.03
C GLU A 123 -13.61 2.39 -5.46
N VAL A 124 -12.56 3.18 -5.70
CA VAL A 124 -12.62 4.47 -6.36
C VAL A 124 -12.29 4.26 -7.84
N ARG A 125 -13.18 4.70 -8.74
CA ARG A 125 -12.98 4.59 -10.18
C ARG A 125 -13.10 5.95 -10.85
N VAL A 126 -12.08 6.31 -11.63
CA VAL A 126 -11.99 7.55 -12.39
C VAL A 126 -11.42 7.26 -13.79
N THR A 127 -11.44 8.23 -14.68
CA THR A 127 -10.86 8.09 -16.03
C THR A 127 -9.58 8.94 -16.13
N ALA A 128 -8.58 8.48 -16.86
CA ALA A 128 -7.36 9.26 -17.11
C ALA A 128 -7.72 10.64 -17.70
N GLY A 129 -7.13 11.70 -17.13
CA GLY A 129 -7.48 13.10 -17.42
C GLY A 129 -8.56 13.70 -16.52
N ASP A 130 -9.27 12.91 -15.70
CA ASP A 130 -10.18 13.44 -14.68
C ASP A 130 -9.40 14.18 -13.57
N THR A 131 -10.11 15.05 -12.85
CA THR A 131 -9.64 15.61 -11.59
C THR A 131 -10.33 14.88 -10.45
N LEU A 132 -9.57 14.18 -9.62
CA LEU A 132 -10.09 13.62 -8.38
C LEU A 132 -10.17 14.72 -7.31
N ALA A 133 -11.31 14.81 -6.63
CA ALA A 133 -11.54 15.66 -5.46
C ALA A 133 -12.18 14.81 -4.37
N LEU A 134 -11.34 14.09 -3.61
CA LEU A 134 -11.79 13.21 -2.54
C LEU A 134 -11.59 13.88 -1.18
N THR A 135 -12.68 13.99 -0.43
CA THR A 135 -12.63 14.46 0.96
C THR A 135 -12.56 13.28 1.90
N LEU A 136 -11.47 13.16 2.66
CA LEU A 136 -11.32 12.20 3.76
C LEU A 136 -11.79 12.85 5.05
N ALA A 137 -12.82 12.25 5.67
CA ALA A 137 -13.25 12.56 7.03
C ALA A 137 -12.55 11.61 8.01
N ASN A 138 -11.84 12.15 8.99
CA ASN A 138 -11.16 11.36 9.99
C ASN A 138 -12.00 11.23 11.26
N HIS A 139 -12.60 10.06 11.46
CA HIS A 139 -13.31 9.67 12.68
C HIS A 139 -12.51 8.69 13.54
N LEU A 140 -11.23 8.49 13.23
CA LEU A 140 -10.32 7.69 14.04
C LEU A 140 -9.95 8.42 15.34
N PRO A 141 -9.47 7.71 16.36
CA PRO A 141 -8.96 8.34 17.59
C PRO A 141 -7.61 9.07 17.39
N GLU A 142 -6.96 8.87 16.25
CA GLU A 142 -5.63 9.39 15.93
C GLU A 142 -5.62 10.16 14.61
N PRO A 143 -4.60 11.02 14.39
CA PRO A 143 -4.38 11.65 13.09
C PRO A 143 -4.09 10.60 12.00
N THR A 144 -4.62 10.86 10.81
CA THR A 144 -4.39 10.01 9.63
C THR A 144 -4.08 10.85 8.40
N THR A 145 -3.73 10.20 7.29
CA THR A 145 -3.56 10.80 5.97
C THR A 145 -4.04 9.83 4.89
N LEU A 146 -3.93 10.21 3.63
CA LEU A 146 -4.20 9.34 2.49
C LEU A 146 -3.10 9.52 1.46
N HIS A 147 -2.31 8.48 1.26
CA HIS A 147 -1.32 8.38 0.20
C HIS A 147 -1.93 7.65 -1.01
N TRP A 148 -1.61 8.13 -2.21
CA TRP A 148 -2.11 7.65 -3.49
C TRP A 148 -1.02 6.85 -4.19
N HIS A 149 -0.91 5.58 -3.83
CA HIS A 149 0.18 4.71 -4.22
C HIS A 149 0.28 4.55 -5.74
N GLY A 150 1.43 4.92 -6.28
CA GLY A 150 1.79 4.80 -7.70
C GLY A 150 1.36 5.95 -8.60
N LEU A 151 0.61 6.94 -8.09
CA LEU A 151 0.20 8.08 -8.89
C LEU A 151 1.27 9.18 -8.95
N ALA A 152 1.53 9.68 -10.15
CA ALA A 152 2.29 10.91 -10.36
C ALA A 152 1.37 12.12 -10.15
N LEU A 153 1.14 12.52 -8.91
CA LEU A 153 0.25 13.63 -8.53
C LEU A 153 1.05 14.86 -8.08
N ARG A 154 0.37 15.96 -7.75
CA ARG A 154 0.99 17.14 -7.16
C ARG A 154 1.46 16.86 -5.72
N ASN A 155 2.62 17.37 -5.37
CA ASN A 155 3.33 16.97 -4.14
C ASN A 155 2.57 17.27 -2.84
N ASP A 156 1.82 18.38 -2.76
CA ASP A 156 1.03 18.74 -1.57
C ASP A 156 -0.21 17.86 -1.36
N MET A 157 -0.47 16.89 -2.24
CA MET A 157 -1.54 15.90 -2.15
C MET A 157 -1.03 14.48 -1.94
N ASP A 158 0.28 14.29 -1.73
CA ASP A 158 0.92 12.99 -1.58
C ASP A 158 0.58 12.25 -0.27
N GLY A 159 0.12 12.97 0.74
CA GLY A 159 -0.39 12.37 1.97
C GLY A 159 0.65 11.93 2.99
N VAL A 160 1.90 12.39 2.91
CA VAL A 160 2.95 12.01 3.86
C VAL A 160 3.01 13.02 5.01
N PRO A 161 2.75 12.58 6.28
CA PRO A 161 2.79 13.46 7.45
C PRO A 161 4.18 14.10 7.62
N ALA A 162 4.19 15.36 8.07
CA ALA A 162 5.38 16.16 8.30
C ALA A 162 6.27 16.43 7.06
N LEU A 163 6.04 15.76 5.94
CA LEU A 163 6.77 16.00 4.69
C LEU A 163 5.94 16.82 3.69
N THR A 164 4.75 16.37 3.33
CA THR A 164 3.90 17.02 2.31
C THR A 164 2.65 17.67 2.89
N GLN A 165 2.18 17.20 4.03
CA GLN A 165 1.02 17.75 4.74
C GLN A 165 1.11 17.52 6.25
N ARG A 166 0.18 18.09 7.00
CA ARG A 166 -0.09 17.70 8.40
C ARG A 166 -1.05 16.53 8.43
N GLY A 167 -0.94 15.68 9.47
CA GLY A 167 -1.97 14.67 9.74
C GLY A 167 -3.34 15.31 9.92
N ILE A 168 -4.36 14.69 9.36
CA ILE A 168 -5.77 15.07 9.52
C ILE A 168 -6.18 14.66 10.94
N ARG A 169 -6.49 15.64 11.80
CA ARG A 169 -6.84 15.36 13.20
C ARG A 169 -8.17 14.60 13.31
N PRO A 170 -8.40 13.89 14.43
CA PRO A 170 -9.72 13.36 14.76
C PRO A 170 -10.82 14.41 14.63
N GLY A 171 -11.92 14.06 13.98
CA GLY A 171 -13.05 14.94 13.71
C GLY A 171 -12.84 15.97 12.58
N ALA A 172 -11.68 16.02 11.95
CA ALA A 172 -11.39 16.94 10.85
C ALA A 172 -11.51 16.25 9.49
N ASP A 173 -11.68 17.08 8.44
CA ASP A 173 -11.71 16.68 7.05
C ASP A 173 -10.51 17.27 6.29
N PHE A 174 -10.07 16.60 5.23
CA PHE A 174 -9.12 17.12 4.25
C PHE A 174 -9.54 16.73 2.84
N THR A 175 -9.47 17.67 1.89
CA THR A 175 -9.81 17.39 0.49
C THR A 175 -8.55 17.29 -0.35
N TYR A 176 -8.27 16.08 -0.83
CA TYR A 176 -7.26 15.81 -1.85
C TYR A 176 -7.81 16.19 -3.20
N ARG A 177 -7.09 17.06 -3.94
CA ARG A 177 -7.52 17.52 -5.26
C ARG A 177 -6.36 17.58 -6.22
N PHE A 178 -6.38 16.72 -7.23
CA PHE A 178 -5.32 16.62 -8.25
C PHE A 178 -5.84 16.00 -9.55
N LYS A 179 -5.13 16.22 -10.66
CA LYS A 179 -5.37 15.54 -11.92
C LYS A 179 -4.81 14.12 -11.88
N VAL A 180 -5.53 13.18 -12.48
CA VAL A 180 -5.14 11.78 -12.60
C VAL A 180 -4.62 11.55 -14.04
N PRO A 181 -3.28 11.55 -14.27
CA PRO A 181 -2.76 11.66 -15.63
C PRO A 181 -2.70 10.33 -16.39
N HIS A 182 -2.55 9.19 -15.70
CA HIS A 182 -2.27 7.89 -16.31
C HIS A 182 -3.31 6.85 -15.93
N PRO A 183 -3.79 6.03 -16.90
CA PRO A 183 -4.66 4.89 -16.61
C PRO A 183 -3.87 3.80 -15.89
N GLY A 184 -4.59 2.89 -15.21
CA GLY A 184 -3.97 1.73 -14.58
C GLY A 184 -4.62 1.29 -13.29
N THR A 185 -3.98 0.33 -12.64
CA THR A 185 -4.37 -0.23 -11.35
C THR A 185 -3.52 0.40 -10.26
N TYR A 186 -4.17 1.14 -9.38
CA TYR A 186 -3.59 1.85 -8.24
C TYR A 186 -4.37 1.51 -6.98
N TRP A 187 -3.92 2.02 -5.85
CA TRP A 187 -4.60 1.90 -4.57
C TRP A 187 -4.23 3.07 -3.66
N PHE A 188 -4.84 3.16 -2.50
CA PHE A 188 -4.52 4.20 -1.53
C PHE A 188 -4.61 3.67 -0.11
N HIS A 189 -3.79 4.23 0.78
CA HIS A 189 -3.65 3.84 2.17
C HIS A 189 -3.10 5.01 3.01
N PRO A 190 -3.17 4.98 4.36
CA PRO A 190 -2.50 5.98 5.19
C PRO A 190 -0.98 5.87 5.09
N HIS A 191 -0.31 6.98 5.33
CA HIS A 191 1.14 7.01 5.55
C HIS A 191 1.44 7.52 6.97
N ALA A 192 0.79 6.92 7.98
CA ALA A 192 0.82 7.34 9.38
C ALA A 192 0.99 6.13 10.28
N GLY A 193 2.22 5.90 10.76
CA GLY A 193 2.55 4.73 11.59
C GLY A 193 2.14 3.42 10.91
N THR A 194 1.70 2.47 11.71
CA THR A 194 1.26 1.15 11.23
C THR A 194 -0.18 1.11 10.73
N GLN A 195 -0.81 2.27 10.46
CA GLN A 195 -2.24 2.34 10.08
C GLN A 195 -2.56 1.62 8.77
N GLN A 196 -1.59 1.45 7.87
CA GLN A 196 -1.77 0.66 6.65
C GLN A 196 -2.10 -0.81 6.96
N ASP A 197 -1.49 -1.40 8.00
CA ASP A 197 -1.69 -2.80 8.42
C ASP A 197 -3.00 -3.02 9.21
N ARG A 198 -3.97 -2.12 8.99
CA ARG A 198 -5.38 -2.21 9.41
C ARG A 198 -6.26 -2.27 8.16
N GLY A 199 -7.56 -2.06 8.25
CA GLY A 199 -8.47 -2.02 7.09
C GLY A 199 -8.50 -0.70 6.32
N LEU A 200 -7.46 0.13 6.41
CA LEU A 200 -7.42 1.48 5.82
C LEU A 200 -6.76 1.48 4.43
N TYR A 201 -7.28 0.66 3.53
CA TYR A 201 -6.86 0.65 2.13
C TYR A 201 -8.04 0.40 1.19
N ALA A 202 -7.92 0.87 -0.05
CA ALA A 202 -8.88 0.58 -1.09
C ALA A 202 -8.26 0.69 -2.49
N PRO A 203 -8.81 -0.03 -3.49
CA PRO A 203 -8.36 0.08 -4.87
C PRO A 203 -8.76 1.42 -5.49
N LEU A 204 -7.88 1.94 -6.33
CA LEU A 204 -8.13 3.07 -7.22
C LEU A 204 -7.89 2.61 -8.66
N ILE A 205 -8.95 2.51 -9.43
CA ILE A 205 -8.88 2.12 -10.83
C ILE A 205 -9.02 3.38 -11.69
N VAL A 206 -8.04 3.58 -12.54
CA VAL A 206 -8.06 4.67 -13.52
C VAL A 206 -8.28 4.06 -14.90
N ASP A 207 -9.48 4.29 -15.44
CA ASP A 207 -9.86 3.77 -16.74
C ASP A 207 -9.09 4.49 -17.86
N ASP A 208 -8.64 3.71 -18.85
CA ASP A 208 -8.10 4.25 -20.09
C ASP A 208 -9.26 4.55 -21.06
N PRO A 209 -9.47 5.80 -21.50
CA PRO A 209 -10.48 6.12 -22.50
C PRO A 209 -10.17 5.50 -23.89
N LYS A 210 -8.96 4.99 -24.07
CA LYS A 210 -8.48 4.34 -25.29
C LYS A 210 -7.99 2.91 -25.02
N GLU A 211 -8.59 2.22 -24.04
CA GLU A 211 -8.18 0.88 -23.62
C GLU A 211 -8.01 -0.06 -24.83
N PRO A 212 -6.78 -0.49 -25.12
CA PRO A 212 -6.52 -1.38 -26.27
C PRO A 212 -6.79 -2.86 -25.93
N LEU A 213 -6.92 -3.20 -24.64
CA LEU A 213 -7.08 -4.57 -24.20
C LEU A 213 -8.56 -4.96 -24.21
N GLU A 214 -8.92 -5.95 -25.05
CA GLU A 214 -10.26 -6.49 -25.09
C GLU A 214 -10.45 -7.56 -24.01
N TYR A 215 -11.51 -7.43 -23.20
CA TYR A 215 -11.92 -8.42 -22.19
C TYR A 215 -13.43 -8.32 -21.92
N ASP A 216 -14.02 -9.43 -21.48
CA ASP A 216 -15.47 -9.53 -21.21
C ASP A 216 -15.80 -9.12 -19.78
N LYS A 217 -14.86 -9.33 -18.84
CA LYS A 217 -15.03 -9.06 -17.41
C LYS A 217 -13.73 -8.54 -16.79
N GLU A 218 -13.93 -7.82 -15.70
CA GLU A 218 -12.82 -7.33 -14.87
C GLU A 218 -13.07 -7.70 -13.41
N TRP A 219 -12.02 -8.14 -12.72
CA TRP A 219 -12.03 -8.38 -11.29
C TRP A 219 -10.89 -7.66 -10.63
N VAL A 220 -11.20 -6.94 -9.55
CA VAL A 220 -10.19 -6.34 -8.69
C VAL A 220 -9.97 -7.25 -7.49
N VAL A 221 -8.73 -7.66 -7.30
CA VAL A 221 -8.28 -8.59 -6.27
C VAL A 221 -7.25 -7.89 -5.40
N VAL A 222 -7.59 -7.68 -4.15
CA VAL A 222 -6.69 -7.14 -3.13
C VAL A 222 -6.26 -8.26 -2.21
N LEU A 223 -4.96 -8.47 -2.12
CA LEU A 223 -4.31 -9.45 -1.23
C LEU A 223 -3.81 -8.71 0.00
N ASP A 224 -3.99 -9.33 1.16
CA ASP A 224 -3.56 -8.75 2.42
C ASP A 224 -3.21 -9.83 3.46
N ASP A 225 -2.34 -9.48 4.37
CA ASP A 225 -2.03 -10.23 5.59
C ASP A 225 -2.66 -9.51 6.79
N TRP A 226 -3.28 -10.24 7.72
CA TRP A 226 -4.18 -9.63 8.69
C TRP A 226 -3.84 -10.02 10.13
N VAL A 227 -3.63 -9.02 10.99
CA VAL A 227 -3.35 -9.20 12.42
C VAL A 227 -4.30 -8.40 13.31
N ASP A 228 -4.82 -7.25 12.86
CA ASP A 228 -5.54 -6.30 13.70
C ASP A 228 -6.84 -6.86 14.26
N GLY A 229 -7.03 -6.74 15.57
CA GLY A 229 -8.22 -7.21 16.27
C GLY A 229 -8.31 -8.74 16.44
N VAL A 230 -7.26 -9.51 16.08
CA VAL A 230 -7.23 -10.96 16.25
C VAL A 230 -6.48 -11.32 17.53
N ASP A 231 -7.15 -12.02 18.46
CA ASP A 231 -6.60 -12.44 19.75
C ASP A 231 -5.97 -11.28 20.56
N GLY A 232 -6.49 -10.06 20.42
CA GLY A 232 -5.97 -8.86 21.07
C GLY A 232 -4.75 -8.22 20.40
N SER A 233 -4.26 -8.77 19.29
CA SER A 233 -3.14 -8.18 18.54
C SER A 233 -3.55 -6.89 17.83
N THR A 234 -2.60 -5.97 17.71
CA THR A 234 -2.68 -4.77 16.88
C THR A 234 -1.36 -4.56 16.15
N PRO A 235 -1.33 -3.88 14.99
CA PRO A 235 -0.09 -3.56 14.31
C PRO A 235 0.91 -2.77 15.17
N ASP A 236 0.42 -1.86 16.03
CA ASP A 236 1.27 -1.11 16.95
C ASP A 236 1.92 -2.01 18.01
N ALA A 237 1.18 -3.00 18.52
CA ALA A 237 1.72 -4.00 19.45
C ALA A 237 2.78 -4.88 18.78
N VAL A 238 2.54 -5.27 17.52
CA VAL A 238 3.51 -6.02 16.70
C VAL A 238 4.79 -5.20 16.50
N LEU A 239 4.68 -3.94 16.09
CA LEU A 239 5.85 -3.06 15.93
C LEU A 239 6.62 -2.90 17.24
N LYS A 240 5.92 -2.74 18.35
CA LYS A 240 6.54 -2.65 19.68
C LYS A 240 7.29 -3.94 20.04
N GLU A 241 6.71 -5.10 19.77
CA GLU A 241 7.34 -6.40 19.97
C GLU A 241 8.60 -6.54 19.11
N LEU A 242 8.53 -6.25 17.81
CA LEU A 242 9.66 -6.32 16.90
C LEU A 242 10.81 -5.40 17.32
N ARG A 243 10.51 -4.18 17.77
CA ARG A 243 11.51 -3.21 18.28
C ARG A 243 12.12 -3.61 19.61
N ALA A 244 11.39 -4.35 20.45
CA ALA A 244 11.95 -4.88 21.72
C ALA A 244 13.04 -5.94 21.47
N GLY A 245 13.07 -6.53 20.27
CA GLY A 245 14.08 -7.48 19.87
C GLY A 245 14.03 -8.79 20.66
N MET A 246 15.10 -9.60 20.56
CA MET A 246 15.23 -10.89 21.24
C MET A 246 15.75 -10.76 22.68
N ASP A 247 15.79 -9.56 23.27
CA ASP A 247 16.37 -9.32 24.62
C ASP A 247 15.53 -9.81 25.80
N HIS A 248 14.52 -10.64 25.59
CA HIS A 248 13.70 -11.22 26.68
C HIS A 248 14.25 -12.55 27.22
N GLY A 249 15.57 -12.67 27.36
CA GLY A 249 16.17 -13.87 27.91
C GLY A 249 17.50 -13.67 28.64
N GLY A 250 17.55 -12.75 29.62
CA GLY A 250 18.82 -12.63 30.34
C GLY A 250 18.87 -11.58 31.44
N SER A 251 17.94 -11.61 32.41
CA SER A 251 18.19 -10.97 33.71
C SER A 251 18.36 -12.06 34.78
N GLY A 252 19.56 -12.52 34.91
CA GLY A 252 20.03 -13.39 35.98
C GLY A 252 21.53 -13.17 36.15
N ALA A 253 21.86 -12.20 37.01
CA ALA A 253 23.24 -12.01 37.44
C ALA A 253 23.79 -13.26 38.12
N GLY A 254 25.01 -13.63 37.79
CA GLY A 254 25.78 -14.65 38.42
C GLY A 254 27.12 -14.75 37.74
N ASP A 255 28.11 -13.98 38.26
CA ASP A 255 29.51 -14.26 38.00
C ASP A 255 29.81 -15.68 38.45
N ASP A 256 30.31 -16.50 37.54
CA ASP A 256 31.29 -17.54 37.93
C ASP A 256 32.10 -17.99 36.70
N ASP A 257 33.40 -18.04 36.93
CA ASP A 257 34.48 -18.37 36.04
C ASP A 257 34.49 -19.89 35.75
N GLY A 258 34.73 -20.30 34.51
CA GLY A 258 35.00 -21.71 34.24
C GLY A 258 34.81 -22.19 32.81
N GLY A 259 35.88 -22.33 32.04
CA GLY A 259 35.92 -22.78 30.66
C GLY A 259 35.35 -24.17 30.41
N GLY A 260 34.79 -24.36 29.24
CA GLY A 260 34.38 -25.67 28.75
C GLY A 260 33.59 -25.57 27.46
N GLY A 261 34.18 -25.97 26.35
CA GLY A 261 33.52 -26.03 25.03
C GLY A 261 32.32 -27.00 25.03
N HIS A 262 31.22 -26.56 24.47
CA HIS A 262 30.08 -27.44 24.23
C HIS A 262 29.62 -27.40 22.78
N ASP A 263 29.62 -28.61 22.26
CA ASP A 263 29.09 -29.07 20.99
C ASP A 263 27.57 -28.79 20.86
N MET A 264 27.13 -28.10 19.80
CA MET A 264 25.75 -27.71 19.53
C MET A 264 25.09 -28.70 18.58
N SER A 265 24.85 -29.92 19.02
CA SER A 265 23.99 -30.86 18.34
C SER A 265 22.90 -31.38 19.31
N HIS A 266 21.63 -31.21 18.92
CA HIS A 266 20.39 -31.64 19.57
C HIS A 266 19.77 -30.72 20.62
N MET A 267 18.88 -29.82 20.18
CA MET A 267 17.78 -29.31 21.02
C MET A 267 16.42 -29.69 20.44
N SER A 268 15.84 -30.73 21.05
CA SER A 268 14.45 -31.13 20.91
C SER A 268 13.56 -30.17 21.72
N MET A 269 12.55 -29.53 21.09
CA MET A 269 11.60 -28.65 21.75
C MET A 269 10.57 -29.44 22.55
N THR A 270 10.77 -29.59 23.86
CA THR A 270 9.71 -29.97 24.80
C THR A 270 9.19 -28.75 25.55
N ARG A 271 7.91 -28.54 25.42
CA ARG A 271 7.09 -27.48 26.03
C ARG A 271 7.04 -27.63 27.55
N ALA A 272 7.70 -26.75 28.30
CA ALA A 272 7.49 -26.64 29.75
C ALA A 272 6.52 -25.49 30.07
N ARG A 273 5.35 -25.83 30.61
CA ARG A 273 4.42 -24.88 31.24
C ARG A 273 4.98 -24.46 32.60
N SER A 274 5.43 -23.23 32.75
CA SER A 274 5.64 -22.62 34.07
C SER A 274 4.40 -21.79 34.45
N LYS A 275 3.77 -22.15 35.58
CA LYS A 275 2.78 -21.34 36.29
C LYS A 275 3.50 -20.23 37.05
N GLY A 276 3.47 -19.01 36.53
CA GLY A 276 3.89 -17.79 37.23
C GLY A 276 2.66 -16.90 37.45
N THR A 277 2.48 -16.40 38.65
CA THR A 277 1.41 -15.51 39.10
C THR A 277 1.46 -14.19 38.36
N ALA A 278 0.39 -13.89 37.60
CA ALA A 278 0.24 -12.66 36.82
C ALA A 278 -0.08 -11.46 37.73
N GLY A 279 0.74 -10.42 37.67
CA GLY A 279 0.33 -9.05 37.97
C GLY A 279 -0.55 -8.48 36.84
N PRO A 280 -1.24 -7.33 37.00
CA PRO A 280 -2.10 -6.77 35.97
C PRO A 280 -1.22 -6.29 34.80
N SER A 281 -1.00 -7.17 33.82
CA SER A 281 -0.38 -6.85 32.56
C SER A 281 -1.44 -6.47 31.55
N ASP A 282 -1.21 -5.41 30.78
CA ASP A 282 -1.87 -5.14 29.51
C ASP A 282 -2.15 -6.46 28.77
N PRO A 283 -3.32 -6.63 28.15
CA PRO A 283 -3.60 -7.81 27.35
C PRO A 283 -2.80 -7.75 26.07
N ALA A 284 -1.51 -8.02 26.16
CA ALA A 284 -0.71 -8.27 24.97
C ALA A 284 -1.20 -9.59 24.38
N GLY A 285 -1.70 -9.56 23.15
CA GLY A 285 -2.04 -10.75 22.40
C GLY A 285 -0.84 -11.71 22.26
N PRO A 286 -0.99 -12.86 21.59
CA PRO A 286 0.10 -13.78 21.37
C PRO A 286 1.22 -13.10 20.57
N SER A 287 2.48 -13.50 20.82
CA SER A 287 3.62 -13.04 20.02
C SER A 287 3.34 -13.23 18.53
N ARG A 288 3.61 -12.20 17.75
CA ARG A 288 3.50 -12.20 16.28
C ARG A 288 4.86 -12.16 15.60
N MET A 289 5.95 -12.15 16.33
CA MET A 289 7.29 -12.23 15.74
C MET A 289 7.48 -13.56 15.03
N MET A 290 7.99 -13.51 13.79
CA MET A 290 8.31 -14.68 12.99
C MET A 290 9.81 -14.73 12.74
N MET A 291 10.36 -15.94 12.84
CA MET A 291 11.76 -16.21 12.54
C MET A 291 11.87 -17.39 11.58
N GLY A 292 12.82 -17.31 10.64
CA GLY A 292 13.17 -18.44 9.78
C GLY A 292 12.15 -18.80 8.70
N ALA A 293 11.29 -17.88 8.30
CA ALA A 293 10.48 -18.02 7.11
C ALA A 293 11.39 -18.06 5.88
N LYS A 294 11.43 -19.19 5.15
CA LYS A 294 12.31 -19.38 4.00
C LYS A 294 11.53 -19.47 2.71
N SER A 295 12.05 -18.85 1.66
CA SER A 295 11.54 -18.93 0.30
C SER A 295 12.68 -19.18 -0.67
N ASP A 296 12.46 -20.06 -1.64
CA ASP A 296 13.40 -20.31 -2.73
C ASP A 296 13.59 -19.08 -3.63
N ILE A 297 12.64 -18.15 -3.61
CA ILE A 297 12.67 -16.91 -4.42
C ILE A 297 13.18 -15.73 -3.60
N LEU A 298 12.68 -15.55 -2.36
CA LEU A 298 12.97 -14.37 -1.55
C LEU A 298 14.18 -14.54 -0.62
N GLY A 299 14.65 -15.77 -0.46
CA GLY A 299 15.85 -16.05 0.35
C GLY A 299 15.54 -16.58 1.76
N PRO A 300 16.52 -16.46 2.68
CA PRO A 300 16.47 -17.13 3.98
C PRO A 300 15.51 -16.51 4.98
N ASP A 301 15.05 -15.30 4.71
CA ASP A 301 14.12 -14.54 5.55
C ASP A 301 13.04 -13.91 4.69
N ALA A 302 11.82 -14.49 4.74
CA ALA A 302 10.71 -14.09 3.90
C ALA A 302 9.69 -13.19 4.60
N GLY A 303 9.87 -12.89 5.90
CA GLY A 303 9.01 -11.98 6.65
C GLY A 303 9.20 -12.06 8.15
N ASP A 304 8.87 -10.99 8.84
CA ASP A 304 9.08 -10.76 10.27
C ASP A 304 7.85 -11.08 11.13
N VAL A 305 6.66 -11.15 10.49
CA VAL A 305 5.37 -11.22 11.19
C VAL A 305 4.61 -12.51 10.88
N ALA A 306 4.19 -13.20 11.94
CA ALA A 306 3.31 -14.36 11.90
C ALA A 306 1.85 -13.92 11.89
N TYR A 307 1.32 -13.63 10.71
CA TYR A 307 -0.08 -13.24 10.56
C TYR A 307 -1.03 -14.41 10.80
N PRO A 308 -2.08 -14.24 11.62
CA PRO A 308 -3.07 -15.28 11.85
C PRO A 308 -3.96 -15.55 10.64
N HIS A 309 -4.14 -14.56 9.76
CA HIS A 309 -4.94 -14.68 8.55
C HIS A 309 -4.27 -14.05 7.34
N TYR A 310 -4.55 -14.63 6.17
CA TYR A 310 -4.26 -14.08 4.85
C TYR A 310 -5.59 -13.98 4.12
N VAL A 311 -5.91 -12.79 3.64
CA VAL A 311 -7.22 -12.51 3.07
C VAL A 311 -7.14 -12.08 1.61
N LEU A 312 -8.18 -12.40 0.86
CA LEU A 312 -8.41 -11.92 -0.48
C LEU A 312 -9.74 -11.18 -0.51
N ASN A 313 -9.71 -9.90 -0.84
CA ASN A 313 -10.86 -9.00 -0.73
C ASN A 313 -11.55 -9.12 0.64
N GLY A 314 -10.76 -9.05 1.72
CA GLY A 314 -11.22 -9.10 3.08
C GLY A 314 -11.77 -10.44 3.57
N ARG A 315 -11.63 -11.53 2.77
CA ARG A 315 -12.18 -12.84 3.14
C ARG A 315 -11.09 -13.88 3.34
N THR A 316 -11.23 -14.65 4.41
CA THR A 316 -10.35 -15.81 4.68
C THR A 316 -10.62 -16.96 3.71
N PRO A 317 -9.69 -17.90 3.55
CA PRO A 317 -9.87 -19.07 2.68
C PRO A 317 -11.07 -19.96 3.04
N LYS A 318 -11.58 -19.89 4.27
CA LYS A 318 -12.74 -20.68 4.72
C LYS A 318 -14.07 -20.16 4.16
N ALA A 319 -14.16 -18.86 3.88
CA ALA A 319 -15.34 -18.22 3.28
C ALA A 319 -14.92 -17.32 2.10
N PRO A 320 -14.34 -17.88 1.04
CA PRO A 320 -13.68 -17.12 -0.02
C PRO A 320 -14.68 -16.33 -0.87
N THR A 321 -14.23 -15.18 -1.37
CA THR A 321 -14.91 -14.45 -2.44
C THR A 321 -15.08 -15.38 -3.67
N THR A 322 -16.24 -15.32 -4.31
CA THR A 322 -16.52 -16.08 -5.53
C THR A 322 -16.73 -15.14 -6.71
N PHE A 323 -15.83 -15.18 -7.67
CA PHE A 323 -15.94 -14.50 -8.95
C PHE A 323 -16.72 -15.38 -9.94
N ARG A 324 -17.57 -14.76 -10.77
CA ARG A 324 -18.41 -15.47 -11.73
C ARG A 324 -18.15 -14.99 -13.15
N ALA A 325 -18.00 -15.94 -14.06
CA ALA A 325 -17.86 -15.71 -15.49
C ALA A 325 -18.55 -16.84 -16.27
N ARG A 326 -18.55 -16.75 -17.60
CA ARG A 326 -18.96 -17.82 -18.50
C ARG A 326 -17.72 -18.53 -19.03
N PRO A 327 -17.78 -19.82 -19.34
CA PRO A 327 -16.69 -20.48 -20.04
C PRO A 327 -16.36 -19.74 -21.34
N GLY A 328 -15.08 -19.48 -21.59
CA GLY A 328 -14.61 -18.73 -22.74
C GLY A 328 -14.49 -17.22 -22.54
N ASP A 329 -15.10 -16.64 -21.50
CA ASP A 329 -14.91 -15.21 -21.18
C ASP A 329 -13.41 -14.91 -21.00
N ARG A 330 -12.96 -13.80 -21.55
CA ARG A 330 -11.65 -13.20 -21.29
C ARG A 330 -11.78 -12.30 -20.06
N VAL A 331 -11.09 -12.64 -18.98
CA VAL A 331 -11.19 -11.92 -17.72
C VAL A 331 -9.88 -11.20 -17.43
N ARG A 332 -9.95 -9.88 -17.23
CA ARG A 332 -8.85 -9.09 -16.67
C ARG A 332 -8.91 -9.17 -15.15
N ILE A 333 -7.86 -9.66 -14.51
CA ILE A 333 -7.74 -9.70 -13.06
C ILE A 333 -6.68 -8.65 -12.68
N ARG A 334 -7.09 -7.65 -11.91
CA ARG A 334 -6.24 -6.60 -11.36
C ARG A 334 -5.83 -7.01 -9.95
N LEU A 335 -4.57 -7.39 -9.78
CA LEU A 335 -3.99 -7.85 -8.53
C LEU A 335 -3.30 -6.67 -7.83
N ILE A 336 -3.61 -6.47 -6.55
CA ILE A 336 -2.98 -5.48 -5.68
C ILE A 336 -2.50 -6.20 -4.43
N ASN A 337 -1.25 -6.04 -4.03
CA ASN A 337 -0.77 -6.51 -2.73
C ASN A 337 -0.74 -5.34 -1.74
N ALA A 338 -1.71 -5.32 -0.82
CA ALA A 338 -1.84 -4.32 0.25
C ALA A 338 -1.25 -4.79 1.58
N GLY A 339 -0.64 -5.99 1.63
CA GLY A 339 -0.08 -6.58 2.84
C GLY A 339 1.02 -5.74 3.48
N GLY A 340 1.18 -5.91 4.80
CA GLY A 340 2.17 -5.20 5.62
C GLY A 340 3.56 -5.81 5.57
N ASP A 341 3.66 -7.17 5.45
CA ASP A 341 4.94 -7.90 5.53
C ASP A 341 4.97 -9.16 4.64
N THR A 342 4.03 -9.34 3.70
CA THR A 342 3.92 -10.58 2.94
C THR A 342 3.97 -10.38 1.43
N ALA A 343 4.92 -11.04 0.75
CA ALA A 343 4.80 -11.28 -0.68
C ALA A 343 3.90 -12.49 -0.95
N PHE A 344 3.15 -12.45 -2.06
CA PHE A 344 2.28 -13.54 -2.46
C PHE A 344 2.71 -14.15 -3.79
N ARG A 345 2.73 -15.51 -3.84
CA ARG A 345 2.80 -16.25 -5.09
C ARG A 345 1.37 -16.58 -5.53
N VAL A 346 0.96 -16.04 -6.67
CA VAL A 346 -0.44 -16.08 -7.14
C VAL A 346 -0.57 -16.96 -8.37
N ALA A 347 -1.54 -17.88 -8.35
CA ALA A 347 -1.93 -18.69 -9.48
C ALA A 347 -3.45 -18.91 -9.53
N LEU A 348 -3.99 -19.12 -10.72
CA LEU A 348 -5.36 -19.56 -10.95
C LEU A 348 -5.33 -21.02 -11.43
N GLY A 349 -5.82 -21.93 -10.60
CA GLY A 349 -5.78 -23.36 -10.90
C GLY A 349 -6.39 -23.69 -12.26
N GLY A 350 -5.71 -24.54 -13.03
CA GLY A 350 -6.10 -24.95 -14.37
C GLY A 350 -5.88 -23.89 -15.47
N HIS A 351 -5.27 -22.74 -15.18
CA HIS A 351 -5.14 -21.65 -16.14
C HIS A 351 -3.73 -21.08 -16.21
N GLU A 352 -3.30 -20.70 -17.41
CA GLU A 352 -2.11 -19.90 -17.66
C GLU A 352 -2.49 -18.42 -17.55
N LEU A 353 -1.69 -17.61 -16.86
CA LEU A 353 -1.85 -16.16 -16.73
C LEU A 353 -1.12 -15.46 -17.89
N THR A 354 -1.75 -14.46 -18.49
CA THR A 354 -1.05 -13.53 -19.40
C THR A 354 -0.92 -12.18 -18.72
N VAL A 355 0.29 -11.84 -18.27
CA VAL A 355 0.57 -10.54 -17.65
C VAL A 355 0.54 -9.46 -18.74
N THR A 356 -0.27 -8.43 -18.52
CA THR A 356 -0.49 -7.31 -19.44
C THR A 356 0.00 -5.97 -18.90
N HIS A 357 -0.01 -5.80 -17.55
CA HIS A 357 0.46 -4.56 -16.90
C HIS A 357 1.19 -4.90 -15.60
N THR A 358 2.08 -4.01 -15.20
CA THR A 358 2.67 -3.95 -13.86
C THR A 358 2.68 -2.50 -13.36
N ASP A 359 2.31 -2.28 -12.10
CA ASP A 359 2.21 -0.97 -11.44
C ASP A 359 1.48 0.10 -12.29
N GLY A 360 0.41 -0.33 -12.99
CA GLY A 360 -0.42 0.51 -13.85
C GLY A 360 0.09 0.67 -15.28
N PHE A 361 1.30 0.24 -15.61
CA PHE A 361 1.90 0.41 -16.93
C PHE A 361 1.84 -0.87 -17.77
N PRO A 362 1.52 -0.76 -19.09
CA PRO A 362 1.49 -1.91 -19.97
C PRO A 362 2.87 -2.51 -20.19
N VAL A 363 2.89 -3.83 -20.34
CA VAL A 363 4.07 -4.62 -20.71
C VAL A 363 3.78 -5.42 -21.97
N ARG A 364 4.82 -5.79 -22.72
CA ARG A 364 4.69 -6.82 -23.75
C ARG A 364 4.15 -8.08 -23.07
N HIS A 365 3.04 -8.58 -23.58
CA HIS A 365 2.29 -9.68 -22.93
C HIS A 365 3.20 -10.87 -22.64
N LYS A 366 3.20 -11.34 -21.41
CA LYS A 366 4.05 -12.43 -20.95
C LYS A 366 3.22 -13.50 -20.25
N LYS A 367 3.36 -14.74 -20.71
CA LYS A 367 2.69 -15.92 -20.14
C LYS A 367 3.45 -16.46 -18.93
N ALA A 368 2.71 -16.85 -17.90
CA ALA A 368 3.23 -17.44 -16.68
C ALA A 368 2.21 -18.41 -16.08
N ASP A 369 2.69 -19.38 -15.31
CA ASP A 369 1.83 -20.29 -14.55
C ASP A 369 1.46 -19.64 -13.20
N ALA A 370 2.42 -18.91 -12.60
CA ALA A 370 2.22 -18.10 -11.41
C ALA A 370 3.03 -16.80 -11.50
N LEU A 371 2.73 -15.85 -10.62
CA LEU A 371 3.53 -14.63 -10.45
C LEU A 371 3.80 -14.37 -8.97
N LEU A 372 4.93 -13.72 -8.67
CA LEU A 372 5.24 -13.21 -7.35
C LEU A 372 4.88 -11.72 -7.31
N ILE A 373 4.17 -11.30 -6.26
CA ILE A 373 3.76 -9.92 -6.04
C ILE A 373 4.19 -9.47 -4.64
N GLY A 374 5.14 -8.54 -4.56
CA GLY A 374 5.59 -7.91 -3.31
C GLY A 374 4.61 -6.85 -2.81
N MET A 375 4.75 -6.41 -1.55
CA MET A 375 3.92 -5.36 -0.99
C MET A 375 4.03 -4.09 -1.83
N GLY A 376 2.88 -3.46 -2.11
CA GLY A 376 2.77 -2.27 -2.95
C GLY A 376 2.74 -2.53 -4.45
N GLU A 377 3.19 -3.68 -4.94
CA GLU A 377 3.14 -4.01 -6.36
C GLU A 377 1.71 -4.28 -6.85
N ARG A 378 1.48 -4.04 -8.14
CA ARG A 378 0.25 -4.38 -8.85
C ARG A 378 0.57 -5.07 -10.15
N TYR A 379 -0.29 -6.04 -10.52
CA TYR A 379 -0.24 -6.71 -11.81
C TYR A 379 -1.64 -6.86 -12.38
N ASP A 380 -1.79 -6.63 -13.69
CA ASP A 380 -2.99 -7.01 -14.40
C ASP A 380 -2.69 -8.24 -15.25
N VAL A 381 -3.52 -9.25 -15.12
CA VAL A 381 -3.42 -10.47 -15.92
C VAL A 381 -4.71 -10.70 -16.69
N LEU A 382 -4.57 -11.24 -17.89
CA LEU A 382 -5.67 -11.68 -18.73
C LEU A 382 -5.72 -13.21 -18.73
N VAL A 383 -6.92 -13.76 -18.55
CA VAL A 383 -7.17 -15.20 -18.53
C VAL A 383 -8.41 -15.50 -19.36
N THR A 384 -8.33 -16.51 -20.24
CA THR A 384 -9.53 -17.11 -20.87
C THR A 384 -10.01 -18.23 -19.97
N VAL A 385 -11.20 -18.09 -19.39
CA VAL A 385 -11.66 -18.98 -18.32
C VAL A 385 -12.29 -20.24 -18.88
N LYS A 386 -11.92 -21.40 -18.29
CA LYS A 386 -12.47 -22.71 -18.60
C LYS A 386 -13.80 -22.95 -17.87
N ASP A 387 -14.52 -24.02 -18.25
CA ASP A 387 -15.73 -24.45 -17.53
C ASP A 387 -15.37 -25.19 -16.24
N GLY A 388 -15.98 -24.80 -15.11
CA GLY A 388 -15.77 -25.44 -13.81
C GLY A 388 -15.72 -24.51 -12.62
N VAL A 389 -15.04 -24.96 -11.55
CA VAL A 389 -14.77 -24.22 -10.32
C VAL A 389 -13.29 -24.29 -9.99
N PHE A 390 -12.62 -23.16 -10.02
CA PHE A 390 -11.17 -23.08 -9.91
C PHE A 390 -10.74 -22.20 -8.72
N PRO A 391 -9.67 -22.57 -8.00
CA PRO A 391 -9.13 -21.74 -6.94
C PRO A 391 -8.19 -20.68 -7.54
N LEU A 392 -8.44 -19.40 -7.23
CA LEU A 392 -7.43 -18.34 -7.30
C LEU A 392 -6.71 -18.38 -5.97
N THR A 393 -5.47 -18.80 -5.94
CA THR A 393 -4.70 -19.01 -4.71
C THR A 393 -3.50 -18.05 -4.67
N ALA A 394 -3.35 -17.35 -3.56
CA ALA A 394 -2.21 -16.50 -3.26
C ALA A 394 -1.48 -17.07 -2.04
N VAL A 395 -0.40 -17.81 -2.28
CA VAL A 395 0.42 -18.38 -1.20
C VAL A 395 1.26 -17.26 -0.58
N ALA A 396 1.16 -17.11 0.75
CA ALA A 396 2.05 -16.27 1.53
C ALA A 396 3.46 -16.87 1.47
N GLU A 397 4.34 -16.24 0.70
CA GLU A 397 5.64 -16.77 0.36
C GLU A 397 6.48 -17.01 1.63
N GLY A 398 7.00 -18.25 1.79
CA GLY A 398 7.75 -18.66 2.97
C GLY A 398 6.93 -18.91 4.26
N LYS A 399 5.65 -18.53 4.31
CA LYS A 399 4.83 -18.53 5.54
C LYS A 399 3.84 -19.70 5.65
N LYS A 400 3.87 -20.66 4.71
CA LYS A 400 3.06 -21.92 4.69
C LYS A 400 1.55 -21.71 4.78
N ALA A 401 1.05 -20.54 4.38
CA ALA A 401 -0.36 -20.16 4.39
C ALA A 401 -0.77 -19.55 3.05
N ALA A 402 -2.05 -19.28 2.84
CA ALA A 402 -2.52 -18.69 1.59
C ALA A 402 -3.82 -17.92 1.78
N ALA A 403 -4.01 -16.86 0.99
CA ALA A 403 -5.31 -16.28 0.69
C ALA A 403 -5.95 -17.01 -0.51
N ARG A 404 -7.28 -16.92 -0.65
CA ARG A 404 -8.00 -17.66 -1.68
C ARG A 404 -9.29 -16.96 -2.09
N ALA A 405 -9.59 -17.07 -3.41
CA ALA A 405 -10.92 -16.85 -3.98
C ALA A 405 -11.30 -18.04 -4.87
N LEU A 406 -12.54 -18.05 -5.35
CA LEU A 406 -13.04 -19.04 -6.30
C LEU A 406 -13.44 -18.35 -7.60
N LEU A 407 -12.99 -18.90 -8.72
CA LEU A 407 -13.57 -18.66 -10.02
C LEU A 407 -14.63 -19.73 -10.27
N ARG A 408 -15.86 -19.32 -10.55
CA ARG A 408 -16.95 -20.23 -10.91
C ARG A 408 -17.53 -19.83 -12.27
N THR A 409 -17.42 -20.74 -13.23
CA THR A 409 -17.98 -20.60 -14.58
C THR A 409 -19.04 -21.66 -14.86
N GLY A 410 -19.04 -22.77 -14.10
CA GLY A 410 -19.92 -23.89 -14.25
C GLY A 410 -20.38 -24.51 -12.94
N GLY A 411 -20.95 -25.69 -13.03
CA GLY A 411 -21.35 -26.53 -11.89
C GLY A 411 -20.15 -27.16 -11.18
N GLY A 412 -20.44 -27.86 -10.08
CA GLY A 412 -19.47 -28.65 -9.33
C GLY A 412 -19.16 -28.09 -7.94
N ALA A 413 -18.56 -28.96 -7.13
CA ALA A 413 -18.10 -28.60 -5.80
C ALA A 413 -16.81 -27.75 -5.87
N PRO A 414 -16.62 -26.78 -4.97
CA PRO A 414 -15.36 -26.07 -4.89
C PRO A 414 -14.24 -27.03 -4.47
N PRO A 415 -13.02 -26.85 -4.99
CA PRO A 415 -11.86 -27.58 -4.50
C PRO A 415 -11.68 -27.40 -2.98
N PRO A 416 -11.10 -28.36 -2.24
CA PRO A 416 -10.88 -28.23 -0.81
C PRO A 416 -10.00 -27.00 -0.49
N VAL A 417 -10.13 -26.43 0.73
CA VAL A 417 -9.37 -25.23 1.17
C VAL A 417 -7.85 -25.47 1.14
N SER A 418 -7.45 -26.71 1.37
CA SER A 418 -6.05 -27.14 1.32
C SER A 418 -5.49 -27.31 -0.11
N ALA A 419 -6.35 -27.28 -1.14
CA ALA A 419 -5.88 -27.45 -2.52
C ALA A 419 -4.86 -26.36 -2.89
N ARG A 420 -3.77 -26.79 -3.48
CA ARG A 420 -2.74 -25.92 -4.05
C ARG A 420 -2.66 -26.22 -5.54
N PRO A 421 -3.00 -25.25 -6.40
CA PRO A 421 -2.81 -25.38 -7.84
C PRO A 421 -1.38 -25.77 -8.19
N GLU A 422 -1.19 -26.65 -9.15
CA GLU A 422 0.13 -27.07 -9.63
C GLU A 422 0.90 -25.91 -10.29
N GLU A 423 0.18 -24.93 -10.83
CA GLU A 423 0.73 -23.72 -11.43
C GLU A 423 1.61 -22.94 -10.44
N LEU A 424 1.38 -23.05 -9.13
CA LEU A 424 2.22 -22.41 -8.09
C LEU A 424 3.68 -22.91 -8.11
N THR A 425 3.94 -24.10 -8.65
CA THR A 425 5.28 -24.69 -8.78
C THR A 425 5.81 -24.64 -10.21
N GLY A 426 5.04 -24.09 -11.15
CA GLY A 426 5.42 -23.92 -12.54
C GLY A 426 6.36 -22.71 -12.75
N ARG A 427 6.19 -22.03 -13.91
CA ARG A 427 6.95 -20.81 -14.24
C ARG A 427 6.46 -19.63 -13.41
N VAL A 428 7.15 -19.33 -12.31
CA VAL A 428 6.86 -18.14 -11.48
C VAL A 428 7.50 -16.92 -12.13
N LEU A 429 6.68 -15.93 -12.47
CA LEU A 429 7.13 -14.69 -13.10
C LEU A 429 7.46 -13.63 -12.03
N LEU A 430 8.62 -13.00 -12.18
CA LEU A 430 9.05 -11.83 -11.44
C LEU A 430 9.11 -10.63 -12.39
N ALA A 431 9.09 -9.43 -11.81
CA ALA A 431 9.09 -8.17 -12.56
C ALA A 431 10.30 -8.01 -13.50
N ASP A 432 11.45 -8.50 -13.11
CA ASP A 432 12.71 -8.43 -13.89
C ASP A 432 12.66 -9.19 -15.23
N ARG A 433 11.67 -10.06 -15.40
CA ARG A 433 11.42 -10.84 -16.62
C ARG A 433 10.40 -10.19 -17.56
N LEU A 434 9.82 -9.06 -17.17
CA LEU A 434 8.89 -8.30 -18.00
C LEU A 434 9.63 -7.35 -18.95
N THR A 435 8.93 -6.97 -20.01
CA THR A 435 9.42 -5.95 -20.97
C THR A 435 8.38 -4.85 -21.06
N ALA A 436 8.79 -3.60 -20.88
CA ALA A 436 7.91 -2.45 -21.07
C ALA A 436 7.27 -2.50 -22.47
N ASP A 437 6.00 -2.11 -22.57
CA ASP A 437 5.41 -1.78 -23.85
C ASP A 437 6.07 -0.52 -24.42
N ASP A 438 6.21 -0.46 -25.76
CA ASP A 438 6.92 0.64 -26.42
C ASP A 438 6.25 2.01 -26.17
N SER A 439 4.93 2.01 -25.90
CA SER A 439 4.17 3.24 -25.61
C SER A 439 4.56 3.90 -24.29
N VAL A 440 5.17 3.15 -23.36
CA VAL A 440 5.55 3.63 -22.01
C VAL A 440 7.02 3.40 -21.69
N ALA A 441 7.78 2.84 -22.61
CA ALA A 441 9.21 2.60 -22.41
C ALA A 441 9.95 3.92 -22.11
N LEU A 442 10.76 3.91 -21.07
CA LEU A 442 11.61 5.04 -20.74
C LEU A 442 12.72 5.13 -21.81
N LYS A 443 12.84 6.28 -22.46
CA LYS A 443 13.87 6.51 -23.50
C LYS A 443 15.25 6.24 -22.93
N ASP A 444 16.10 5.61 -23.75
CA ASP A 444 17.48 5.41 -23.37
C ASP A 444 18.23 6.75 -23.32
N SER A 445 18.87 7.00 -22.21
CA SER A 445 19.82 8.09 -22.01
C SER A 445 20.71 7.76 -20.82
N GLU A 446 21.94 8.26 -20.85
CA GLU A 446 22.81 8.21 -19.69
C GLU A 446 22.20 9.02 -18.54
N PRO A 447 22.36 8.59 -17.30
CA PRO A 447 21.86 9.33 -16.15
C PRO A 447 22.71 10.59 -15.89
N ASP A 448 22.03 11.74 -15.76
CA ASP A 448 22.66 12.99 -15.32
C ASP A 448 23.11 12.89 -13.86
N ARG A 449 22.46 12.01 -13.09
CA ARG A 449 22.71 11.83 -11.67
C ARG A 449 22.55 10.38 -11.25
N THR A 450 23.48 9.90 -10.42
CA THR A 450 23.35 8.60 -9.73
C THR A 450 23.32 8.79 -8.24
N ILE A 451 22.23 8.31 -7.61
CA ILE A 451 22.05 8.22 -6.17
C ILE A 451 22.34 6.78 -5.77
N ARG A 452 23.20 6.56 -4.78
CA ARG A 452 23.49 5.23 -4.23
C ARG A 452 22.90 5.15 -2.83
N ILE A 453 22.15 4.07 -2.57
CA ILE A 453 21.48 3.84 -1.29
C ILE A 453 21.77 2.39 -0.88
N ARG A 454 22.28 2.21 0.32
CA ARG A 454 22.51 0.89 0.91
C ARG A 454 21.41 0.60 1.93
N LEU A 455 20.78 -0.57 1.80
CA LEU A 455 19.86 -1.10 2.80
C LEU A 455 20.67 -1.78 3.91
N THR A 456 20.32 -1.48 5.13
CA THR A 456 21.02 -1.93 6.35
C THR A 456 20.02 -2.27 7.44
N GLY A 457 20.49 -2.93 8.49
CA GLY A 457 19.68 -3.33 9.63
C GLY A 457 19.44 -4.83 9.68
N GLY A 458 18.63 -5.26 10.61
CA GLY A 458 18.27 -6.66 10.80
C GLY A 458 17.38 -6.89 12.02
N MET A 459 16.85 -8.13 12.13
CA MET A 459 15.91 -8.54 13.16
C MET A 459 16.47 -8.38 14.60
N ALA A 460 17.77 -8.58 14.81
CA ALA A 460 18.34 -8.60 16.15
C ALA A 460 18.17 -7.28 16.92
N LYS A 461 18.25 -6.14 16.21
CA LYS A 461 18.08 -4.78 16.77
C LYS A 461 16.86 -4.06 16.22
N TYR A 462 16.24 -4.63 15.22
CA TYR A 462 15.14 -4.05 14.43
C TYR A 462 15.46 -2.62 13.96
N ASP A 463 16.69 -2.40 13.51
CA ASP A 463 17.28 -1.11 13.14
C ASP A 463 17.31 -0.90 11.61
N TRP A 464 16.27 -1.32 10.93
CA TRP A 464 16.11 -1.20 9.48
C TRP A 464 16.27 0.26 9.02
N ALA A 465 17.18 0.50 8.08
CA ALA A 465 17.54 1.85 7.68
C ALA A 465 18.14 1.92 6.27
N PHE A 466 18.22 3.12 5.71
CA PHE A 466 19.07 3.41 4.57
C PHE A 466 20.40 4.02 5.04
N ASP A 467 21.52 3.52 4.49
CA ASP A 467 22.89 3.98 4.79
C ASP A 467 23.25 3.98 6.29
N GLY A 468 22.67 3.04 7.06
CA GLY A 468 22.88 2.90 8.50
C GLY A 468 22.28 4.03 9.33
N LYS A 469 21.35 4.82 8.78
CA LYS A 469 20.72 5.95 9.44
C LYS A 469 19.20 5.82 9.41
N PRO A 470 18.53 5.91 10.57
CA PRO A 470 17.08 5.94 10.58
C PRO A 470 16.57 7.21 9.88
N TYR A 471 15.32 7.18 9.45
CA TYR A 471 14.69 8.31 8.78
C TYR A 471 14.85 9.63 9.54
N SER A 472 15.22 10.65 8.79
CA SER A 472 15.24 12.03 9.26
C SER A 472 14.64 12.94 8.16
N PRO A 473 13.69 13.81 8.50
CA PRO A 473 13.12 14.76 7.54
C PRO A 473 14.14 15.70 6.90
N GLY A 474 15.30 15.87 7.52
CA GLY A 474 16.42 16.68 7.01
C GLY A 474 17.31 15.96 6.00
N GLY A 475 17.37 14.61 6.06
CA GLY A 475 18.16 13.79 5.13
C GLY A 475 17.49 13.71 3.78
N ARG A 476 18.17 14.17 2.70
CA ARG A 476 17.58 14.25 1.35
C ARG A 476 18.59 13.96 0.26
N HIS A 477 18.13 13.25 -0.76
CA HIS A 477 18.84 13.07 -2.03
C HIS A 477 18.43 14.19 -3.00
N PRO A 478 19.34 15.13 -3.35
CA PRO A 478 18.98 16.27 -4.19
C PRO A 478 18.91 15.86 -5.67
N VAL A 479 17.87 16.34 -6.36
CA VAL A 479 17.72 16.25 -7.83
C VAL A 479 17.29 17.61 -8.39
N ARG A 480 17.38 17.77 -9.72
CA ARG A 480 16.85 18.92 -10.45
C ARG A 480 15.80 18.49 -11.46
N ALA A 481 14.84 19.35 -11.71
CA ALA A 481 13.83 19.10 -12.73
C ALA A 481 14.49 18.93 -14.10
N GLY A 482 14.09 17.90 -14.82
CA GLY A 482 14.60 17.53 -16.13
C GLY A 482 15.81 16.59 -16.14
N GLU A 483 16.41 16.29 -14.98
CA GLU A 483 17.48 15.29 -14.89
C GLU A 483 16.94 13.88 -15.18
N ARG A 484 17.69 13.04 -15.89
CA ARG A 484 17.60 11.59 -15.83
C ARG A 484 18.34 11.13 -14.58
N VAL A 485 17.59 10.54 -13.64
CA VAL A 485 18.12 10.08 -12.35
C VAL A 485 18.19 8.57 -12.31
N ARG A 486 19.34 8.05 -11.91
CA ARG A 486 19.53 6.65 -11.54
C ARG A 486 19.57 6.52 -10.03
N ILE A 487 18.81 5.56 -9.46
CA ILE A 487 19.01 5.11 -8.09
C ILE A 487 19.55 3.69 -8.14
N ALA A 488 20.71 3.49 -7.49
CA ALA A 488 21.32 2.18 -7.34
C ALA A 488 21.20 1.76 -5.85
N PHE A 489 20.31 0.84 -5.61
CA PHE A 489 20.12 0.22 -4.30
C PHE A 489 21.02 -0.99 -4.15
N THR A 490 21.67 -1.13 -3.00
CA THR A 490 22.43 -2.33 -2.61
C THR A 490 21.85 -2.86 -1.32
N ASN A 491 21.30 -4.05 -1.36
CA ASN A 491 20.77 -4.71 -0.18
C ASN A 491 21.92 -5.40 0.59
N GLY A 492 22.30 -4.83 1.73
CA GLY A 492 23.32 -5.40 2.63
C GLY A 492 22.73 -6.26 3.75
N THR A 493 21.48 -6.68 3.63
CA THR A 493 20.75 -7.44 4.65
C THR A 493 20.45 -8.87 4.19
N ALA A 494 20.04 -9.73 5.12
CA ALA A 494 19.63 -11.10 4.83
C ALA A 494 18.16 -11.22 4.37
N MET A 495 17.41 -10.12 4.38
CA MET A 495 16.00 -10.06 4.00
C MET A 495 15.80 -9.34 2.67
N TRP A 496 14.74 -9.69 1.94
CA TRP A 496 14.28 -8.97 0.75
C TRP A 496 13.50 -7.70 1.15
N HIS A 497 13.49 -6.69 0.28
CA HIS A 497 12.78 -5.44 0.53
C HIS A 497 12.05 -4.96 -0.72
N PRO A 498 10.74 -4.66 -0.68
CA PRO A 498 10.05 -3.94 -1.74
C PRO A 498 10.30 -2.44 -1.57
N LEU A 499 10.91 -1.81 -2.55
CA LEU A 499 11.27 -0.39 -2.52
C LEU A 499 10.31 0.42 -3.37
N HIS A 500 9.71 1.43 -2.76
CA HIS A 500 8.75 2.34 -3.38
C HIS A 500 9.28 3.77 -3.48
N LEU A 501 9.00 4.43 -4.60
CA LEU A 501 9.28 5.84 -4.86
C LEU A 501 7.97 6.59 -5.09
N HIS A 502 7.65 7.53 -4.22
CA HIS A 502 6.47 8.38 -4.33
C HIS A 502 6.53 9.31 -5.54
N GLY A 503 5.37 9.57 -6.13
CA GLY A 503 5.15 10.60 -7.14
C GLY A 503 5.88 10.40 -8.46
N HIS A 504 6.63 9.33 -8.62
CA HIS A 504 7.38 8.98 -9.82
C HIS A 504 7.19 7.52 -10.20
N THR A 505 7.46 7.22 -11.46
CA THR A 505 7.60 5.86 -11.95
C THR A 505 8.98 5.71 -12.59
N PHE A 506 9.58 4.57 -12.39
CA PHE A 506 10.93 4.26 -12.86
C PHE A 506 10.95 3.05 -13.81
N ALA A 507 11.97 2.94 -14.63
CA ALA A 507 12.29 1.72 -15.36
C ALA A 507 13.28 0.87 -14.55
N LEU A 508 13.13 -0.45 -14.56
CA LEU A 508 14.13 -1.37 -14.00
C LEU A 508 15.37 -1.40 -14.89
N ALA A 509 16.32 -0.51 -14.64
CA ALA A 509 17.48 -0.28 -15.52
C ALA A 509 18.43 -1.48 -15.61
N GLY A 510 18.47 -2.32 -14.58
CA GLY A 510 19.30 -3.54 -14.53
C GLY A 510 18.71 -4.73 -15.30
N THR A 511 17.56 -4.59 -15.97
CA THR A 511 16.88 -5.68 -16.69
C THR A 511 16.77 -5.39 -18.17
N PRO A 512 16.86 -6.43 -19.04
CA PRO A 512 16.78 -6.21 -20.50
C PRO A 512 15.46 -5.59 -20.96
N GLY A 513 14.35 -5.90 -20.27
CA GLY A 513 13.01 -5.45 -20.67
C GLY A 513 12.60 -4.12 -20.07
N ARG A 514 13.30 -3.61 -19.07
CA ARG A 514 13.10 -2.31 -18.42
C ARG A 514 11.64 -1.95 -18.14
N PRO A 515 10.82 -2.84 -17.49
CA PRO A 515 9.42 -2.53 -17.22
C PRO A 515 9.29 -1.28 -16.33
N ARG A 516 8.18 -0.53 -16.54
CA ARG A 516 7.87 0.66 -15.74
C ARG A 516 7.19 0.24 -14.46
N LYS A 517 7.68 0.74 -13.33
CA LYS A 517 7.17 0.43 -11.99
C LYS A 517 7.28 1.65 -11.07
N ASP A 518 6.66 1.57 -9.92
CA ASP A 518 6.87 2.47 -8.79
C ASP A 518 7.35 1.73 -7.53
N THR A 519 7.19 0.41 -7.52
CA THR A 519 7.61 -0.49 -6.43
C THR A 519 8.37 -1.68 -7.01
N ALA A 520 9.51 -2.01 -6.44
CA ALA A 520 10.31 -3.15 -6.93
C ALA A 520 11.03 -3.87 -5.80
N VAL A 521 11.08 -5.20 -5.91
CA VAL A 521 11.73 -6.08 -4.94
C VAL A 521 13.24 -6.09 -5.16
N VAL A 522 14.00 -5.92 -4.08
CA VAL A 522 15.44 -6.20 -4.02
C VAL A 522 15.70 -7.40 -3.12
N LEU A 523 16.36 -8.43 -3.66
CA LEU A 523 16.65 -9.66 -2.96
C LEU A 523 17.81 -9.50 -1.96
N PRO A 524 17.94 -10.39 -0.98
CA PRO A 524 19.07 -10.39 -0.03
C PRO A 524 20.41 -10.35 -0.74
N ASN A 525 21.32 -9.49 -0.25
CA ASN A 525 22.65 -9.30 -0.83
C ASN A 525 22.66 -8.93 -2.33
N GLY A 526 21.50 -8.54 -2.88
CA GLY A 526 21.32 -8.17 -4.27
C GLY A 526 21.44 -6.66 -4.51
N THR A 527 21.26 -6.30 -5.78
CA THR A 527 21.21 -4.91 -6.23
C THR A 527 19.96 -4.67 -7.04
N LEU A 528 19.42 -3.46 -6.94
CA LEU A 528 18.31 -2.96 -7.77
C LEU A 528 18.73 -1.62 -8.34
N THR A 529 18.73 -1.50 -9.68
CA THR A 529 19.00 -0.24 -10.36
C THR A 529 17.76 0.23 -11.08
N VAL A 530 17.34 1.47 -10.83
CA VAL A 530 16.17 2.08 -11.43
C VAL A 530 16.51 3.44 -12.03
N ASP A 531 15.91 3.75 -13.18
CA ASP A 531 16.05 5.05 -13.86
C ASP A 531 14.69 5.72 -13.98
N PHE A 532 14.64 7.03 -13.74
CA PHE A 532 13.44 7.85 -13.94
C PHE A 532 13.78 9.26 -14.40
N ASP A 533 12.80 9.93 -15.02
CA ASP A 533 12.89 11.34 -15.33
C ASP A 533 12.40 12.17 -14.15
N ALA A 534 13.20 13.12 -13.68
CA ALA A 534 12.84 14.04 -12.62
C ALA A 534 11.89 15.12 -13.16
N ASP A 535 10.61 14.78 -13.38
CA ASP A 535 9.60 15.62 -14.02
C ASP A 535 8.49 16.10 -13.06
N ASN A 536 8.53 15.66 -11.79
CA ASN A 536 7.53 15.95 -10.78
C ASN A 536 8.14 16.69 -9.58
N PRO A 537 8.29 18.03 -9.61
CA PRO A 537 8.95 18.80 -8.55
C PRO A 537 8.28 18.65 -7.20
N GLY A 538 9.08 18.54 -6.13
CA GLY A 538 8.60 18.42 -4.76
C GLY A 538 9.56 17.70 -3.82
N LEU A 539 8.98 17.17 -2.74
CA LEU A 539 9.63 16.32 -1.74
C LEU A 539 8.93 14.96 -1.75
N TRP A 540 9.65 13.90 -2.10
CA TRP A 540 9.06 12.60 -2.33
C TRP A 540 9.71 11.53 -1.46
N MET A 541 8.89 10.71 -0.82
CA MET A 541 9.38 9.61 0.00
C MET A 541 9.98 8.51 -0.89
N ILE A 542 11.08 7.93 -0.44
CA ILE A 542 11.61 6.64 -0.87
C ILE A 542 11.61 5.76 0.38
N HIS A 543 10.96 4.61 0.32
CA HIS A 543 10.90 3.74 1.50
C HIS A 543 10.79 2.26 1.14
N CYS A 544 11.10 1.40 2.11
CA CYS A 544 10.69 0.01 2.06
C CYS A 544 9.18 -0.08 2.27
N HIS A 545 8.48 -0.84 1.46
CA HIS A 545 7.02 -0.98 1.58
C HIS A 545 6.59 -2.07 2.59
N ASN A 546 7.55 -2.71 3.27
CA ASN A 546 7.27 -3.41 4.51
C ASN A 546 6.96 -2.35 5.57
N VAL A 547 5.74 -2.37 6.11
CA VAL A 547 5.24 -1.34 7.05
C VAL A 547 6.15 -1.23 8.28
N TYR A 548 6.59 -2.34 8.80
CA TYR A 548 7.39 -2.40 10.01
C TYR A 548 8.83 -1.93 9.78
N HIS A 549 9.41 -2.22 8.60
CA HIS A 549 10.72 -1.70 8.21
C HIS A 549 10.69 -0.18 7.98
N ALA A 550 9.64 0.32 7.31
CA ALA A 550 9.44 1.75 7.12
C ALA A 550 9.38 2.46 8.48
N GLU A 551 8.55 1.96 9.39
CA GLU A 551 8.39 2.54 10.73
C GLU A 551 9.62 2.36 11.63
N ALA A 552 10.46 1.36 11.38
CA ALA A 552 11.77 1.24 12.03
C ALA A 552 12.77 2.30 11.54
N GLY A 553 12.56 2.86 10.34
CA GLY A 553 13.39 3.94 9.81
C GLY A 553 13.91 3.76 8.39
N MET A 554 13.50 2.69 7.66
CA MET A 554 13.94 2.45 6.28
C MET A 554 13.19 3.36 5.29
N MET A 555 13.39 4.67 5.45
CA MET A 555 12.81 5.76 4.66
C MET A 555 13.84 6.85 4.40
N THR A 556 13.72 7.55 3.28
CA THR A 556 14.48 8.77 2.94
C THR A 556 13.68 9.66 2.00
N VAL A 557 14.22 10.83 1.62
CA VAL A 557 13.52 11.80 0.79
C VAL A 557 14.30 12.11 -0.48
N LEU A 558 13.63 12.03 -1.62
CA LEU A 558 14.06 12.64 -2.87
C LEU A 558 13.59 14.10 -2.87
N GLY A 559 14.52 15.06 -2.93
CA GLY A 559 14.20 16.50 -2.85
C GLY A 559 14.63 17.24 -4.10
N TYR A 560 13.70 17.96 -4.73
CA TYR A 560 14.01 18.81 -5.85
C TYR A 560 14.65 20.12 -5.41
N ARG A 561 15.78 20.48 -6.01
CA ARG A 561 16.39 21.80 -5.85
C ARG A 561 15.54 22.86 -6.56
N SER A 562 15.35 24.00 -5.87
CA SER A 562 14.67 25.19 -6.40
C SER A 562 15.55 25.98 -7.37
#